data_b88796453149c8bb411932b9424298b4
#
_entry.id   b88796453149c8bb411932b9424298b4
#
_cell.length_a   1.000
_cell.length_b   1.000
_cell.length_c   1.000
_cell.angle_alpha   90.00
_cell.angle_beta   90.00
_cell.angle_gamma   90.00
#
_symmetry.space_group_name_H-M   'P 1'
#
loop_
_entity.id
_entity.type
_entity.pdbx_description
1 polymer ?
#
loop_
_entity_poly.entity_id
_entity_poly.type
_entity_poly.pdbx_seq_one_letter_code
_entity_poly.pdbx_strand_id
1 'polypeptide(L)'
;MTSMISTISTISTISTISTISTTSTTSTTSTTIALRRLFTALLLAPTAHGASAAGPSAPTIFAADSFWTTLIARNAPLHPDSNAFVQEFLRQKKAYYGNVNLNTSKYASPVYVVGPDVAGSDVTEWNCQNKRFKDKLLAQQWLAVPIPAYAEAADGSDAEMTVYQPSTDTLWEFWRARKVDGAWQACWGGRLSHVSRSDGVFPAHYGTTATSLPFIGGQITAAELQKGEIGHAIGIALVDAEHFNIKSWPAHRSDGYNPQHQPHRIPEGLRLRLDPAVDVDQLKLHPVAKTIARAAQIYGFVVWDKAGAISLRLENPKSATARGQPDPYPALFKGTGASAILNGFPWDRLQFMPLDYGKP
;
A
#
# COMPACT_ATOMS: atom_id res chain seq x y z
N MET A 1 41.11 -40.97 5.53
CA MET A 1 41.13 -41.92 4.40
C MET A 1 39.77 -41.77 3.73
N THR A 2 39.49 -41.33 2.58
CA THR A 2 40.17 -41.24 1.30
C THR A 2 39.60 -40.06 0.52
N SER A 3 40.49 -39.27 -0.02
CA SER A 3 40.27 -38.16 -1.00
C SER A 3 39.79 -38.71 -2.34
N MET A 4 38.92 -37.95 -3.04
CA MET A 4 39.02 -37.91 -4.50
C MET A 4 38.59 -36.54 -5.04
N ILE A 5 39.53 -35.94 -5.72
CA ILE A 5 39.55 -34.74 -6.56
C ILE A 5 39.14 -35.16 -7.99
N SER A 6 38.40 -34.34 -8.68
CA SER A 6 38.43 -34.22 -10.16
C SER A 6 37.31 -33.28 -10.64
N THR A 7 37.35 -32.45 -11.63
CA THR A 7 38.34 -31.77 -12.47
C THR A 7 37.56 -30.68 -13.20
N ILE A 8 38.19 -29.57 -13.43
CA ILE A 8 37.77 -28.39 -14.22
C ILE A 8 37.61 -28.76 -15.70
N SER A 9 36.62 -28.19 -16.39
CA SER A 9 36.66 -28.05 -17.84
C SER A 9 36.04 -26.72 -18.27
N THR A 10 36.91 -25.82 -18.67
CA THR A 10 36.68 -24.55 -19.36
C THR A 10 36.42 -24.83 -20.83
N ILE A 11 35.37 -24.23 -21.40
CA ILE A 11 35.26 -24.05 -22.87
C ILE A 11 34.95 -22.57 -23.14
N SER A 12 35.93 -21.94 -23.77
CA SER A 12 35.91 -20.60 -24.37
C SER A 12 35.36 -20.72 -25.79
N THR A 13 34.44 -19.86 -26.20
CA THR A 13 34.15 -19.64 -27.62
C THR A 13 33.97 -18.14 -27.87
N ILE A 14 34.88 -17.66 -28.69
CA ILE A 14 34.93 -16.34 -29.31
C ILE A 14 34.06 -16.38 -30.59
N SER A 15 33.28 -15.32 -30.84
CA SER A 15 32.84 -14.97 -32.21
C SER A 15 32.43 -13.52 -32.33
N THR A 16 33.25 -12.79 -32.90
CA THR A 16 33.26 -11.94 -34.15
C THR A 16 32.19 -10.84 -34.26
N ILE A 17 32.77 -9.66 -34.29
CA ILE A 17 32.22 -8.34 -34.66
C ILE A 17 31.94 -8.32 -36.18
N SER A 18 30.79 -7.76 -36.59
CA SER A 18 30.54 -7.27 -37.94
C SER A 18 30.06 -5.83 -37.89
N THR A 19 30.92 -4.93 -38.29
CA THR A 19 30.70 -3.53 -38.64
C THR A 19 30.05 -3.40 -40.00
N ILE A 20 28.95 -2.68 -40.12
CA ILE A 20 28.44 -2.19 -41.41
C ILE A 20 28.40 -0.66 -41.34
N SER A 21 29.25 -0.04 -42.14
CA SER A 21 29.30 1.37 -42.51
C SER A 21 28.30 1.64 -43.62
N THR A 22 27.46 2.67 -43.46
CA THR A 22 26.77 3.26 -44.62
C THR A 22 26.91 4.77 -44.58
N THR A 23 27.65 5.28 -45.53
CA THR A 23 27.76 6.66 -45.97
C THR A 23 26.46 7.12 -46.63
N SER A 24 26.02 8.34 -46.34
CA SER A 24 25.10 9.04 -47.24
C SER A 24 25.41 10.52 -47.32
N THR A 25 25.37 10.95 -48.50
CA THR A 25 25.74 12.17 -49.19
C THR A 25 24.88 13.38 -48.80
N THR A 26 25.57 14.50 -48.67
CA THR A 26 25.10 15.88 -48.62
C THR A 26 24.44 16.33 -49.92
N SER A 27 23.37 17.10 -49.83
CA SER A 27 22.88 18.00 -50.89
C SER A 27 22.52 19.35 -50.28
N THR A 28 23.31 20.34 -50.69
CA THR A 28 23.13 21.74 -50.41
C THR A 28 22.19 22.40 -51.44
N THR A 29 21.21 23.17 -51.00
CA THR A 29 20.57 24.16 -51.87
C THR A 29 20.39 25.44 -51.08
N SER A 30 21.13 26.45 -51.51
CA SER A 30 21.03 27.84 -51.07
C SER A 30 19.86 28.55 -51.76
N THR A 31 19.04 29.24 -51.01
CA THR A 31 18.18 30.30 -51.61
C THR A 31 18.11 31.47 -50.62
N THR A 32 18.66 32.58 -51.12
CA THR A 32 18.71 33.90 -50.49
C THR A 32 17.41 34.65 -50.81
N ILE A 33 16.68 35.14 -49.78
CA ILE A 33 15.68 36.21 -49.98
C ILE A 33 15.65 37.14 -48.79
N ALA A 34 15.94 38.37 -49.10
CA ALA A 34 15.66 39.70 -48.54
C ALA A 34 15.01 39.93 -47.16
N LEU A 35 15.71 40.80 -46.43
CA LEU A 35 15.32 41.56 -45.25
C LEU A 35 14.03 42.38 -45.44
N ARG A 36 13.04 42.21 -44.56
CA ARG A 36 12.10 43.27 -44.18
C ARG A 36 11.98 43.31 -42.67
N ARG A 37 12.40 44.42 -42.07
CA ARG A 37 12.23 44.72 -40.65
C ARG A 37 10.76 45.09 -40.39
N LEU A 38 10.08 44.33 -39.54
CA LEU A 38 8.88 44.77 -38.84
C LEU A 38 9.16 44.69 -37.32
N PHE A 39 9.13 45.85 -36.69
CA PHE A 39 9.07 45.94 -35.23
C PHE A 39 7.67 45.50 -34.77
N THR A 40 7.57 44.42 -34.06
CA THR A 40 6.34 44.05 -33.35
C THR A 40 6.63 44.04 -31.85
N ALA A 41 5.94 44.92 -31.15
CA ALA A 41 6.02 45.01 -29.68
C ALA A 41 5.57 43.71 -29.02
N LEU A 42 6.44 43.11 -28.24
CA LEU A 42 6.15 41.91 -27.45
C LEU A 42 5.43 42.32 -26.16
N LEU A 43 4.11 42.19 -26.14
CA LEU A 43 3.31 42.22 -24.91
C LEU A 43 3.59 40.95 -24.13
N LEU A 44 4.33 41.04 -23.01
CA LEU A 44 4.43 39.98 -22.02
C LEU A 44 3.06 39.84 -21.33
N ALA A 45 2.30 38.82 -21.71
CA ALA A 45 1.19 38.33 -20.90
C ALA A 45 1.72 37.53 -19.72
N PRO A 46 1.19 37.71 -18.51
CA PRO A 46 1.57 36.87 -17.38
C PRO A 46 1.09 35.44 -17.64
N THR A 47 2.03 34.48 -17.69
CA THR A 47 1.70 33.07 -17.72
C THR A 47 1.10 32.68 -16.36
N ALA A 48 -0.21 32.56 -16.32
CA ALA A 48 -0.89 31.89 -15.23
C ALA A 48 -0.37 30.42 -15.19
N HIS A 49 0.35 30.09 -14.15
CA HIS A 49 0.68 28.69 -13.87
C HIS A 49 -0.65 28.02 -13.54
N GLY A 50 -1.23 27.37 -14.52
CA GLY A 50 -2.39 26.51 -14.36
C GLY A 50 -2.04 25.41 -13.37
N ALA A 51 -2.78 25.34 -12.27
CA ALA A 51 -2.77 24.19 -11.41
C ALA A 51 -3.01 22.94 -12.28
N SER A 52 -2.01 22.06 -12.33
CA SER A 52 -2.13 20.77 -13.02
C SER A 52 -3.30 20.03 -12.39
N ALA A 53 -4.38 19.87 -13.13
CA ALA A 53 -5.48 19.02 -12.73
C ALA A 53 -4.91 17.61 -12.51
N ALA A 54 -5.07 17.08 -11.31
CA ALA A 54 -4.70 15.71 -11.01
C ALA A 54 -5.37 14.80 -12.05
N GLY A 55 -4.57 14.01 -12.74
CA GLY A 55 -5.07 13.00 -13.68
C GLY A 55 -5.93 11.97 -12.97
N PRO A 56 -6.73 11.17 -13.67
CA PRO A 56 -7.63 10.20 -13.06
C PRO A 56 -6.84 9.24 -12.17
N SER A 57 -7.19 9.24 -10.88
CA SER A 57 -6.69 8.27 -9.90
C SER A 57 -7.02 6.84 -10.33
N ALA A 58 -6.24 5.86 -9.86
CA ALA A 58 -6.58 4.45 -10.05
C ALA A 58 -8.03 4.21 -9.56
N PRO A 59 -8.82 3.39 -10.26
CA PRO A 59 -10.20 3.16 -9.87
C PRO A 59 -10.24 2.56 -8.45
N THR A 60 -10.90 3.24 -7.55
CA THR A 60 -11.12 2.74 -6.20
C THR A 60 -12.22 1.70 -6.25
N ILE A 61 -12.11 0.68 -5.41
CA ILE A 61 -13.15 -0.32 -5.30
C ILE A 61 -14.32 0.13 -4.40
N PHE A 62 -14.11 1.20 -3.60
CA PHE A 62 -15.10 1.74 -2.66
C PHE A 62 -15.88 2.91 -3.25
N ALA A 63 -16.84 3.43 -2.50
CA ALA A 63 -17.59 4.61 -2.88
C ALA A 63 -16.67 5.80 -3.18
N ALA A 64 -17.10 6.67 -4.10
CA ALA A 64 -16.28 7.81 -4.53
C ALA A 64 -15.99 8.80 -3.40
N ASP A 65 -16.83 8.85 -2.38
CA ASP A 65 -16.69 9.66 -1.17
C ASP A 65 -16.07 8.90 0.02
N SER A 66 -15.57 7.68 -0.22
CA SER A 66 -14.84 6.92 0.77
C SER A 66 -13.66 7.73 1.33
N PHE A 67 -13.44 7.63 2.63
CA PHE A 67 -12.28 8.27 3.28
C PHE A 67 -10.94 7.80 2.68
N TRP A 68 -10.88 6.61 2.07
CA TRP A 68 -9.68 6.12 1.42
C TRP A 68 -9.21 7.04 0.29
N THR A 69 -10.14 7.66 -0.43
CA THR A 69 -9.89 8.50 -1.60
C THR A 69 -10.14 9.98 -1.37
N THR A 70 -10.64 10.33 -0.19
CA THR A 70 -10.86 11.72 0.19
C THR A 70 -9.53 12.43 0.43
N LEU A 71 -9.32 13.52 -0.32
CA LEU A 71 -8.13 14.37 -0.22
C LEU A 71 -8.08 15.08 1.14
N ILE A 72 -6.90 15.19 1.71
CA ILE A 72 -6.68 16.06 2.87
C ILE A 72 -6.43 17.49 2.35
N ALA A 73 -7.33 18.40 2.69
CA ALA A 73 -7.19 19.79 2.28
C ALA A 73 -5.84 20.38 2.73
N ARG A 74 -5.20 21.16 1.86
CA ARG A 74 -3.87 21.71 2.13
C ARG A 74 -3.80 22.49 3.45
N ASN A 75 -4.88 23.18 3.81
CA ASN A 75 -5.07 23.93 5.05
C ASN A 75 -5.89 23.18 6.10
N ALA A 76 -5.98 21.86 6.03
CA ALA A 76 -6.69 21.06 7.02
C ALA A 76 -6.18 21.37 8.44
N PRO A 77 -7.08 21.41 9.44
CA PRO A 77 -6.67 21.62 10.83
C PRO A 77 -5.77 20.48 11.31
N LEU A 78 -4.87 20.79 12.20
CA LEU A 78 -4.00 19.81 12.86
C LEU A 78 -4.52 19.52 14.27
N HIS A 79 -4.25 18.31 14.75
CA HIS A 79 -4.47 17.97 16.14
C HIS A 79 -3.66 18.93 17.04
N PRO A 80 -4.20 19.43 18.17
CA PRO A 80 -3.44 20.30 19.07
C PRO A 80 -2.09 19.70 19.50
N ASP A 81 -2.05 18.38 19.71
CA ASP A 81 -0.85 17.64 20.08
C ASP A 81 -0.10 17.03 18.86
N SER A 82 -0.34 17.54 17.64
CA SER A 82 0.28 16.97 16.43
C SER A 82 1.79 16.83 16.56
N ASN A 83 2.48 17.84 17.09
CA ASN A 83 3.93 17.79 17.31
C ASN A 83 4.33 16.70 18.34
N ALA A 84 3.55 16.51 19.38
CA ALA A 84 3.80 15.46 20.38
C ALA A 84 3.62 14.07 19.77
N PHE A 85 2.62 13.86 18.92
CA PHE A 85 2.44 12.63 18.15
C PHE A 85 3.61 12.37 17.17
N VAL A 86 4.17 13.41 16.55
CA VAL A 86 5.38 13.27 15.74
C VAL A 86 6.54 12.76 16.61
N GLN A 87 6.75 13.33 17.79
CA GLN A 87 7.82 12.88 18.70
C GLN A 87 7.59 11.44 19.16
N GLU A 88 6.35 11.06 19.46
CA GLU A 88 6.00 9.68 19.82
C GLU A 88 6.25 8.72 18.65
N PHE A 89 5.86 9.08 17.43
CA PHE A 89 6.16 8.30 16.23
C PHE A 89 7.68 8.09 16.05
N LEU A 90 8.47 9.17 16.18
CA LEU A 90 9.92 9.10 16.07
C LEU A 90 10.55 8.28 17.20
N ARG A 91 10.00 8.35 18.42
CA ARG A 91 10.37 7.50 19.55
C ARG A 91 10.17 6.03 19.22
N GLN A 92 8.99 5.67 18.74
CA GLN A 92 8.68 4.30 18.34
C GLN A 92 9.60 3.83 17.21
N LYS A 93 9.77 4.65 16.15
CA LYS A 93 10.69 4.35 15.06
C LYS A 93 12.10 4.04 15.58
N LYS A 94 12.62 4.85 16.51
CA LYS A 94 13.95 4.66 17.11
C LYS A 94 14.02 3.41 17.99
N ALA A 95 12.98 3.17 18.80
CA ALA A 95 12.93 2.04 19.74
C ALA A 95 12.78 0.69 19.04
N TYR A 96 12.10 0.67 17.88
CA TYR A 96 11.75 -0.54 17.14
C TYR A 96 12.40 -0.52 15.76
N TYR A 97 13.61 -1.08 15.65
CA TYR A 97 14.40 -1.30 14.42
C TYR A 97 14.98 -0.05 13.74
N GLY A 98 14.67 1.16 14.17
CA GLY A 98 15.25 2.42 13.63
C GLY A 98 14.70 2.86 12.28
N ASN A 99 13.81 2.12 11.66
CA ASN A 99 13.21 2.40 10.36
C ASN A 99 11.68 2.18 10.36
N VAL A 100 11.04 2.55 9.27
CA VAL A 100 9.68 2.13 8.91
C VAL A 100 9.79 1.06 7.84
N ASN A 101 9.18 -0.09 8.05
CA ASN A 101 9.29 -1.23 7.15
C ASN A 101 8.27 -1.15 6.01
N LEU A 102 8.62 -1.70 4.84
CA LEU A 102 7.66 -2.09 3.80
C LEU A 102 7.49 -3.62 3.85
N ASN A 103 6.33 -4.08 4.29
CA ASN A 103 6.01 -5.50 4.27
C ASN A 103 5.56 -5.90 2.87
N THR A 104 6.16 -6.96 2.32
CA THR A 104 5.85 -7.47 0.98
C THR A 104 5.30 -8.89 0.99
N SER A 105 5.96 -9.84 1.65
CA SER A 105 5.57 -11.26 1.65
C SER A 105 4.94 -11.73 2.95
N LYS A 106 5.44 -11.22 4.10
CA LYS A 106 4.89 -11.48 5.43
C LYS A 106 4.10 -10.26 5.88
N TYR A 107 2.97 -10.47 6.53
CA TYR A 107 2.12 -9.40 7.05
C TYR A 107 1.65 -8.43 5.93
N ALA A 108 1.38 -8.98 4.75
CA ALA A 108 0.91 -8.28 3.57
C ALA A 108 -0.01 -9.22 2.80
N SER A 109 -1.22 -8.80 2.50
CA SER A 109 -2.24 -9.68 1.92
C SER A 109 -2.06 -9.85 0.41
N PRO A 110 -2.05 -11.08 -0.13
CA PRO A 110 -2.30 -11.29 -1.55
C PRO A 110 -3.76 -10.95 -1.87
N VAL A 111 -3.97 -10.35 -3.03
CA VAL A 111 -5.30 -9.95 -3.51
C VAL A 111 -5.67 -10.76 -4.75
N TYR A 112 -6.75 -11.51 -4.65
CA TYR A 112 -7.30 -12.30 -5.74
C TYR A 112 -8.57 -11.64 -6.26
N VAL A 113 -8.47 -10.90 -7.36
CA VAL A 113 -9.64 -10.40 -8.10
C VAL A 113 -10.14 -11.51 -9.00
N VAL A 114 -11.38 -11.95 -8.81
CA VAL A 114 -11.91 -13.16 -9.42
C VAL A 114 -13.14 -12.90 -10.30
N GLY A 115 -13.26 -13.69 -11.36
CA GLY A 115 -14.40 -13.66 -12.26
C GLY A 115 -15.66 -14.32 -11.68
N PRO A 116 -16.80 -14.20 -12.38
CA PRO A 116 -18.07 -14.77 -11.93
C PRO A 116 -18.09 -16.30 -11.91
N ASP A 117 -17.22 -16.93 -12.72
CA ASP A 117 -17.22 -18.39 -12.92
C ASP A 117 -16.37 -19.16 -11.89
N VAL A 118 -15.73 -18.45 -10.96
CA VAL A 118 -14.95 -19.12 -9.91
C VAL A 118 -15.91 -19.78 -8.91
N ALA A 119 -15.79 -21.12 -8.80
CA ALA A 119 -16.63 -21.89 -7.89
C ALA A 119 -16.45 -21.45 -6.44
N GLY A 120 -17.55 -21.34 -5.70
CA GLY A 120 -17.52 -21.02 -4.28
C GLY A 120 -17.02 -22.19 -3.44
N SER A 121 -16.21 -21.87 -2.42
CA SER A 121 -15.74 -22.80 -1.40
C SER A 121 -16.12 -22.27 -0.02
N ASP A 122 -16.57 -23.12 0.86
CA ASP A 122 -16.82 -22.73 2.25
C ASP A 122 -15.48 -22.60 2.99
N VAL A 123 -15.34 -21.54 3.75
CA VAL A 123 -14.19 -21.35 4.66
C VAL A 123 -14.66 -21.61 6.08
N THR A 124 -13.98 -22.50 6.79
CA THR A 124 -14.35 -22.85 8.17
C THR A 124 -13.52 -22.06 9.19
N GLU A 125 -14.18 -21.59 10.24
CA GLU A 125 -13.47 -20.98 11.37
C GLU A 125 -12.70 -22.07 12.15
N TRP A 126 -11.37 -21.88 12.29
CA TRP A 126 -10.59 -22.64 13.24
C TRP A 126 -10.25 -21.77 14.45
N ASN A 127 -10.52 -22.28 15.64
CA ASN A 127 -10.44 -21.49 16.87
C ASN A 127 -8.99 -21.25 17.32
N CYS A 128 -8.25 -20.43 16.59
CA CYS A 128 -6.85 -20.13 16.89
C CYS A 128 -6.65 -19.25 18.13
N GLN A 129 -7.72 -18.61 18.59
CA GLN A 129 -7.70 -17.70 19.75
C GLN A 129 -8.29 -18.36 21.01
N ASN A 130 -8.60 -19.66 20.97
CA ASN A 130 -9.20 -20.40 22.09
C ASN A 130 -10.49 -19.74 22.64
N LYS A 131 -11.32 -19.19 21.77
CA LYS A 131 -12.63 -18.64 22.13
C LYS A 131 -13.55 -19.75 22.63
N ARG A 132 -14.47 -19.39 23.55
CA ARG A 132 -15.43 -20.35 24.10
C ARG A 132 -16.49 -20.83 23.10
N PHE A 133 -16.72 -20.04 22.05
CA PHE A 133 -17.69 -20.35 21.00
C PHE A 133 -17.25 -19.77 19.65
N LYS A 134 -17.75 -20.36 18.57
CA LYS A 134 -17.56 -19.87 17.20
C LYS A 134 -18.55 -18.74 16.89
N ASP A 135 -18.13 -17.80 16.06
CA ASP A 135 -19.00 -16.73 15.59
C ASP A 135 -19.89 -17.25 14.44
N LYS A 136 -21.19 -17.46 14.73
CA LYS A 136 -22.14 -17.96 13.74
C LYS A 136 -22.35 -17.02 12.56
N LEU A 137 -22.24 -15.71 12.77
CA LEU A 137 -22.40 -14.71 11.70
C LEU A 137 -21.17 -14.69 10.82
N LEU A 138 -19.96 -14.86 11.38
CA LEU A 138 -18.75 -15.02 10.59
C LEU A 138 -18.80 -16.26 9.70
N ALA A 139 -19.27 -17.37 10.24
CA ALA A 139 -19.45 -18.61 9.47
C ALA A 139 -20.39 -18.41 8.27
N GLN A 140 -21.49 -17.63 8.43
CA GLN A 140 -22.39 -17.28 7.33
C GLN A 140 -21.73 -16.37 6.28
N GLN A 141 -20.82 -15.51 6.69
CA GLN A 141 -20.07 -14.64 5.78
C GLN A 141 -19.11 -15.42 4.86
N TRP A 142 -18.73 -16.62 5.28
CA TRP A 142 -17.70 -17.45 4.65
C TRP A 142 -18.27 -18.63 3.86
N LEU A 143 -19.54 -18.64 3.58
CA LEU A 143 -20.18 -19.61 2.69
C LEU A 143 -19.93 -19.24 1.23
N ALA A 144 -19.62 -20.22 0.40
CA ALA A 144 -19.44 -20.11 -1.04
C ALA A 144 -18.49 -18.97 -1.49
N VAL A 145 -17.37 -18.81 -0.78
CA VAL A 145 -16.35 -17.80 -1.15
C VAL A 145 -15.65 -18.22 -2.43
N PRO A 146 -15.55 -17.37 -3.46
CA PRO A 146 -14.96 -17.72 -4.75
C PRO A 146 -13.42 -17.69 -4.69
N ILE A 147 -12.82 -18.61 -3.95
CA ILE A 147 -11.35 -18.71 -3.80
C ILE A 147 -10.79 -19.49 -4.98
N PRO A 148 -9.93 -18.90 -5.84
CA PRO A 148 -9.37 -19.62 -6.97
C PRO A 148 -8.45 -20.75 -6.53
N ALA A 149 -8.39 -21.81 -7.31
CA ALA A 149 -7.64 -23.03 -6.96
C ALA A 149 -6.15 -22.77 -6.70
N TYR A 150 -5.58 -21.77 -7.38
CA TYR A 150 -4.19 -21.35 -7.25
C TYR A 150 -3.94 -20.42 -6.05
N ALA A 151 -4.97 -20.01 -5.32
CA ALA A 151 -4.78 -19.07 -4.22
C ALA A 151 -3.89 -19.62 -3.11
N GLU A 152 -3.05 -18.75 -2.60
CA GLU A 152 -2.16 -18.99 -1.46
C GLU A 152 -2.33 -17.84 -0.46
N ALA A 153 -2.34 -18.13 0.83
CA ALA A 153 -2.27 -17.11 1.85
C ALA A 153 -0.85 -16.52 1.96
N ALA A 154 -0.75 -15.33 2.54
CA ALA A 154 0.54 -14.70 2.82
C ALA A 154 1.45 -15.61 3.67
N ASP A 155 2.75 -15.39 3.56
CA ASP A 155 3.71 -16.01 4.47
C ASP A 155 3.65 -15.37 5.87
N GLY A 156 4.15 -16.09 6.86
CA GLY A 156 4.21 -15.62 8.24
C GLY A 156 3.03 -16.08 9.09
N SER A 157 2.97 -15.59 10.33
CA SER A 157 1.99 -16.04 11.32
C SER A 157 0.58 -15.54 11.06
N ASP A 158 0.43 -14.43 10.35
CA ASP A 158 -0.87 -13.81 10.08
C ASP A 158 -1.54 -14.34 8.82
N ALA A 159 -0.78 -14.92 7.90
CA ALA A 159 -1.26 -15.66 6.73
C ALA A 159 -2.54 -15.03 6.12
N GLU A 160 -2.47 -13.74 5.85
CA GLU A 160 -3.59 -12.95 5.31
C GLU A 160 -3.92 -13.39 3.89
N MET A 161 -5.18 -13.22 3.52
CA MET A 161 -5.65 -13.41 2.15
C MET A 161 -6.87 -12.54 1.88
N THR A 162 -6.90 -11.92 0.72
CA THR A 162 -8.00 -11.08 0.24
C THR A 162 -8.58 -11.66 -1.05
N VAL A 163 -9.90 -11.77 -1.14
CA VAL A 163 -10.63 -12.17 -2.35
C VAL A 163 -11.64 -11.08 -2.67
N TYR A 164 -11.64 -10.58 -3.90
CA TYR A 164 -12.61 -9.61 -4.39
C TYR A 164 -13.28 -10.12 -5.66
N GLN A 165 -14.60 -10.15 -5.66
CA GLN A 165 -15.41 -10.52 -6.83
C GLN A 165 -16.21 -9.31 -7.30
N PRO A 166 -15.77 -8.62 -8.37
CA PRO A 166 -16.47 -7.44 -8.90
C PRO A 166 -17.91 -7.73 -9.34
N SER A 167 -18.17 -8.91 -9.91
CA SER A 167 -19.50 -9.27 -10.43
C SER A 167 -20.59 -9.36 -9.35
N THR A 168 -20.21 -9.67 -8.11
CA THR A 168 -21.10 -9.68 -6.93
C THR A 168 -20.85 -8.49 -6.01
N ASP A 169 -19.92 -7.61 -6.38
CA ASP A 169 -19.51 -6.46 -5.59
C ASP A 169 -19.20 -6.81 -4.14
N THR A 170 -18.44 -7.89 -3.96
CA THR A 170 -18.20 -8.48 -2.64
C THR A 170 -16.72 -8.74 -2.40
N LEU A 171 -16.26 -8.36 -1.21
CA LEU A 171 -14.90 -8.52 -0.71
C LEU A 171 -14.91 -9.47 0.49
N TRP A 172 -13.94 -10.38 0.53
CA TRP A 172 -13.62 -11.19 1.71
C TRP A 172 -12.16 -11.01 2.09
N GLU A 173 -11.92 -10.91 3.38
CA GLU A 173 -10.57 -10.95 3.93
C GLU A 173 -10.46 -11.96 5.05
N PHE A 174 -9.30 -12.62 5.10
CA PHE A 174 -9.01 -13.70 6.03
C PHE A 174 -7.71 -13.44 6.77
N TRP A 175 -7.72 -13.64 8.07
CA TRP A 175 -6.55 -13.67 8.93
C TRP A 175 -6.26 -15.11 9.36
N ARG A 176 -5.00 -15.50 9.24
CA ARG A 176 -4.50 -16.85 9.49
C ARG A 176 -5.25 -17.89 8.65
N ALA A 177 -5.35 -17.58 7.36
CA ALA A 177 -5.89 -18.50 6.37
C ALA A 177 -4.93 -19.67 6.15
N ARG A 178 -5.50 -20.86 6.01
CA ARG A 178 -4.73 -22.08 5.74
C ARG A 178 -5.57 -23.09 4.97
N LYS A 179 -4.90 -24.00 4.28
CA LYS A 179 -5.54 -25.14 3.62
C LYS A 179 -5.23 -26.41 4.39
N VAL A 180 -6.23 -27.16 4.79
CA VAL A 180 -6.11 -28.41 5.52
C VAL A 180 -6.92 -29.47 4.76
N ASP A 181 -6.30 -30.54 4.32
CA ASP A 181 -6.94 -31.61 3.52
C ASP A 181 -7.75 -31.06 2.33
N GLY A 182 -7.22 -30.04 1.67
CA GLY A 182 -7.85 -29.40 0.52
C GLY A 182 -8.91 -28.35 0.86
N ALA A 183 -9.37 -28.25 2.11
CA ALA A 183 -10.37 -27.27 2.55
C ALA A 183 -9.76 -26.02 3.17
N TRP A 184 -10.37 -24.85 2.93
CA TRP A 184 -9.94 -23.60 3.52
C TRP A 184 -10.45 -23.42 4.94
N GLN A 185 -9.56 -22.93 5.78
CA GLN A 185 -9.86 -22.51 7.15
C GLN A 185 -9.25 -21.13 7.40
N ALA A 186 -9.88 -20.32 8.23
CA ALA A 186 -9.31 -19.07 8.72
C ALA A 186 -9.68 -18.85 10.20
N CYS A 187 -8.85 -18.07 10.90
CA CYS A 187 -9.09 -17.77 12.31
C CYS A 187 -10.07 -16.63 12.50
N TRP A 188 -9.97 -15.61 11.66
CA TRP A 188 -10.79 -14.40 11.70
C TRP A 188 -10.84 -13.73 10.33
N GLY A 189 -11.73 -12.75 10.18
CA GLY A 189 -11.87 -11.99 8.93
C GLY A 189 -13.24 -11.38 8.78
N GLY A 190 -13.71 -11.26 7.54
CA GLY A 190 -15.03 -10.72 7.27
C GLY A 190 -15.38 -10.71 5.80
N ARG A 191 -16.66 -10.39 5.54
CA ARG A 191 -17.20 -10.09 4.22
C ARG A 191 -17.73 -8.67 4.20
N LEU A 192 -17.38 -7.91 3.16
CA LEU A 192 -17.97 -6.62 2.84
C LEU A 192 -18.74 -6.76 1.54
N SER A 193 -20.04 -6.59 1.59
CA SER A 193 -20.93 -6.59 0.43
C SER A 193 -21.18 -5.17 -0.05
N HIS A 194 -21.52 -4.99 -1.33
CA HIS A 194 -21.72 -3.67 -1.94
C HIS A 194 -20.49 -2.77 -1.80
N VAL A 195 -19.32 -3.33 -2.07
CA VAL A 195 -18.02 -2.67 -1.91
C VAL A 195 -17.98 -1.32 -2.61
N SER A 196 -18.49 -1.24 -3.84
CA SER A 196 -18.50 -0.01 -4.66
C SER A 196 -19.37 1.12 -4.08
N ARG A 197 -20.20 0.83 -3.09
CA ARG A 197 -21.06 1.80 -2.37
C ARG A 197 -20.71 1.90 -0.90
N SER A 198 -19.68 1.20 -0.45
CA SER A 198 -19.19 1.19 0.93
C SER A 198 -18.17 2.29 1.15
N ASP A 199 -18.12 2.82 2.36
CA ASP A 199 -17.05 3.70 2.84
C ASP A 199 -15.68 2.99 2.96
N GLY A 200 -15.66 1.66 2.81
CA GLY A 200 -14.44 0.85 2.88
C GLY A 200 -14.05 0.49 4.31
N VAL A 201 -15.04 0.19 5.15
CA VAL A 201 -14.85 -0.35 6.50
C VAL A 201 -15.70 -1.62 6.65
N PHE A 202 -15.14 -2.69 7.21
CA PHE A 202 -15.92 -3.88 7.52
C PHE A 202 -16.98 -3.58 8.57
N PRO A 203 -18.17 -4.18 8.47
CA PRO A 203 -19.25 -3.96 9.44
C PRO A 203 -18.84 -4.47 10.83
N ALA A 204 -19.30 -3.76 11.86
CA ALA A 204 -19.12 -4.11 13.27
C ALA A 204 -17.64 -4.39 13.64
N HIS A 205 -17.35 -5.61 14.11
CA HIS A 205 -16.05 -6.04 14.59
C HIS A 205 -15.33 -6.97 13.60
N TYR A 206 -15.83 -7.11 12.37
CA TYR A 206 -15.22 -7.98 11.35
C TYR A 206 -14.04 -7.30 10.64
N GLY A 207 -13.35 -8.03 9.78
CA GLY A 207 -12.15 -7.62 9.08
C GLY A 207 -10.87 -8.15 9.72
N THR A 208 -9.77 -8.01 9.01
CA THR A 208 -8.48 -8.61 9.36
C THR A 208 -7.56 -7.68 10.13
N THR A 209 -7.67 -6.36 9.94
CA THR A 209 -6.93 -5.38 10.75
C THR A 209 -7.58 -5.19 12.13
N ALA A 210 -6.84 -4.67 13.07
CA ALA A 210 -7.35 -4.33 14.41
C ALA A 210 -8.50 -3.30 14.35
N THR A 211 -8.58 -2.51 13.30
CA THR A 211 -9.52 -1.39 13.14
C THR A 211 -10.76 -1.71 12.34
N SER A 212 -10.91 -2.90 11.77
CA SER A 212 -11.91 -3.27 10.75
C SER A 212 -11.71 -2.59 9.38
N LEU A 213 -10.56 -1.96 9.15
CA LEU A 213 -10.19 -1.40 7.85
C LEU A 213 -9.65 -2.52 6.95
N PRO A 214 -10.11 -2.64 5.71
CA PRO A 214 -9.66 -3.70 4.82
C PRO A 214 -8.24 -3.47 4.30
N PHE A 215 -7.47 -4.54 4.15
CA PHE A 215 -6.13 -4.48 3.57
C PHE A 215 -6.13 -3.88 2.18
N ILE A 216 -7.07 -4.31 1.33
CA ILE A 216 -7.16 -3.81 -0.04
C ILE A 216 -7.37 -2.28 -0.11
N GLY A 217 -7.87 -1.65 0.96
CA GLY A 217 -8.09 -0.21 1.02
C GLY A 217 -6.82 0.61 1.25
N GLY A 218 -5.92 0.11 2.07
CA GLY A 218 -4.73 0.86 2.50
C GLY A 218 -3.38 0.24 2.12
N GLN A 219 -3.40 -0.94 1.51
CA GLN A 219 -2.23 -1.63 0.99
C GLN A 219 -1.86 -1.07 -0.38
N ILE A 220 -0.58 -0.80 -0.61
CA ILE A 220 -0.07 -0.25 -1.87
C ILE A 220 0.10 -1.39 -2.88
N THR A 221 -0.46 -1.27 -4.06
CA THR A 221 -0.34 -2.28 -5.11
C THR A 221 0.96 -2.14 -5.92
N ALA A 222 1.41 -3.25 -6.51
CA ALA A 222 2.53 -3.21 -7.43
C ALA A 222 2.22 -2.36 -8.68
N ALA A 223 0.98 -2.37 -9.15
CA ALA A 223 0.54 -1.58 -10.30
C ALA A 223 0.63 -0.06 -10.03
N GLU A 224 0.27 0.40 -8.84
CA GLU A 224 0.42 1.79 -8.43
C GLU A 224 1.89 2.22 -8.39
N LEU A 225 2.76 1.37 -7.84
CA LEU A 225 4.19 1.65 -7.83
C LEU A 225 4.81 1.67 -9.24
N GLN A 226 4.35 0.81 -10.15
CA GLN A 226 4.75 0.83 -11.57
C GLN A 226 4.29 2.11 -12.27
N LYS A 227 3.07 2.55 -11.99
CA LYS A 227 2.52 3.82 -12.50
C LYS A 227 3.21 5.03 -11.88
N GLY A 228 3.78 4.90 -10.69
CA GLY A 228 4.36 6.01 -9.92
C GLY A 228 3.33 6.90 -9.22
N GLU A 229 2.11 6.38 -8.99
CA GLU A 229 0.99 7.11 -8.40
C GLU A 229 0.16 6.18 -7.50
N ILE A 230 -0.13 6.63 -6.27
CA ILE A 230 -1.03 5.97 -5.33
C ILE A 230 -2.23 6.89 -5.15
N GLY A 231 -3.44 6.37 -5.39
CA GLY A 231 -4.68 7.14 -5.42
C GLY A 231 -5.52 7.05 -4.15
N HIS A 232 -4.95 6.67 -3.01
CA HIS A 232 -5.69 6.45 -1.77
C HIS A 232 -4.83 6.71 -0.52
N ALA A 233 -5.47 6.80 0.64
CA ALA A 233 -4.79 6.84 1.93
C ALA A 233 -4.09 5.50 2.21
N ILE A 234 -2.89 5.58 2.78
CA ILE A 234 -2.06 4.39 3.01
C ILE A 234 -2.25 3.93 4.47
N GLY A 235 -2.49 2.65 4.65
CA GLY A 235 -2.53 2.04 5.98
C GLY A 235 -1.14 1.99 6.61
N ILE A 236 -1.04 2.45 7.87
CA ILE A 236 0.20 2.38 8.65
C ILE A 236 -0.05 1.64 9.96
N ALA A 237 0.81 0.67 10.28
CA ALA A 237 0.79 -0.03 11.56
C ALA A 237 1.80 0.58 12.52
N LEU A 238 1.44 0.70 13.78
CA LEU A 238 2.28 1.18 14.87
C LEU A 238 2.64 0.04 15.82
N VAL A 239 3.59 0.28 16.71
CA VAL A 239 3.93 -0.69 17.77
C VAL A 239 3.15 -0.37 19.05
N ASP A 240 3.23 0.87 19.49
CA ASP A 240 2.62 1.36 20.72
C ASP A 240 1.42 2.26 20.38
N ALA A 241 0.25 1.67 20.17
CA ALA A 241 -0.99 2.40 19.95
C ALA A 241 -1.64 2.83 21.28
N GLU A 242 -2.51 3.85 21.24
CA GLU A 242 -3.30 4.28 22.39
C GLU A 242 -4.24 3.16 22.86
N HIS A 243 -4.71 3.24 24.09
CA HIS A 243 -5.60 2.25 24.68
C HIS A 243 -6.87 2.04 23.83
N PHE A 244 -7.29 0.79 23.63
CA PHE A 244 -8.37 0.39 22.73
C PHE A 244 -9.71 1.11 22.92
N ASN A 245 -9.93 1.73 24.09
CA ASN A 245 -11.12 2.57 24.34
C ASN A 245 -11.04 3.93 23.65
N ILE A 246 -9.85 4.35 23.21
CA ILE A 246 -9.60 5.63 22.53
C ILE A 246 -9.16 5.33 21.11
N LYS A 247 -10.04 5.57 20.17
CA LYS A 247 -9.80 5.41 18.74
C LYS A 247 -10.38 6.57 17.96
N SER A 248 -9.96 6.75 16.76
CA SER A 248 -10.46 7.77 15.83
C SER A 248 -11.24 7.12 14.71
N TRP A 249 -12.24 7.78 14.18
CA TRP A 249 -12.83 7.41 12.91
C TRP A 249 -11.72 7.38 11.82
N PRO A 250 -11.72 6.40 10.89
CA PRO A 250 -12.78 5.44 10.59
C PRO A 250 -12.70 4.08 11.34
N ALA A 251 -11.84 3.94 12.34
CA ALA A 251 -11.72 2.67 13.07
C ALA A 251 -13.00 2.32 13.84
N HIS A 252 -13.56 1.12 13.60
CA HIS A 252 -14.68 0.59 14.36
C HIS A 252 -14.23 -0.04 15.68
N ARG A 253 -13.01 -0.55 15.73
CA ARG A 253 -12.40 -1.19 16.90
C ARG A 253 -10.93 -0.83 17.00
N SER A 254 -10.26 -1.28 18.05
CA SER A 254 -8.84 -1.10 18.27
C SER A 254 -8.32 -2.24 19.15
N ASP A 255 -7.07 -2.65 18.99
CA ASP A 255 -6.33 -3.53 19.88
C ASP A 255 -5.19 -2.80 20.60
N GLY A 256 -5.21 -1.48 20.59
CA GLY A 256 -4.25 -0.63 21.26
C GLY A 256 -4.16 -0.95 22.76
N TYR A 257 -2.97 -0.87 23.31
CA TYR A 257 -2.71 -1.21 24.70
C TYR A 257 -1.79 -0.16 25.35
N ASN A 258 -2.36 0.65 26.23
CA ASN A 258 -1.67 1.71 26.98
C ASN A 258 -2.13 1.71 28.45
N PRO A 259 -1.86 0.64 29.21
CA PRO A 259 -2.40 0.50 30.59
C PRO A 259 -1.79 1.50 31.58
N GLN A 260 -0.62 2.07 31.28
CA GLN A 260 0.04 3.08 32.10
C GLN A 260 -0.34 4.51 31.69
N HIS A 261 -1.28 4.68 30.74
CA HIS A 261 -1.69 5.98 30.23
C HIS A 261 -0.51 6.89 29.84
N GLN A 262 0.48 6.29 29.15
CA GLN A 262 1.58 7.07 28.60
C GLN A 262 1.02 8.17 27.68
N PRO A 263 1.45 9.42 27.86
CA PRO A 263 0.90 10.52 27.08
C PRO A 263 1.25 10.42 25.60
N HIS A 264 0.37 10.97 24.79
CA HIS A 264 0.54 11.12 23.34
C HIS A 264 0.74 9.80 22.56
N ARG A 265 0.26 8.66 23.12
CA ARG A 265 0.10 7.46 22.31
C ARG A 265 -0.87 7.74 21.17
N ILE A 266 -0.53 7.27 19.99
CA ILE A 266 -1.28 7.56 18.77
C ILE A 266 -2.46 6.60 18.68
N PRO A 267 -3.72 7.11 18.62
CA PRO A 267 -4.90 6.25 18.48
C PRO A 267 -4.98 5.57 17.13
N GLU A 268 -5.47 4.34 17.10
CA GLU A 268 -5.86 3.69 15.86
C GLU A 268 -7.06 4.42 15.22
N GLY A 269 -7.10 4.42 13.89
CA GLY A 269 -8.03 5.23 13.08
C GLY A 269 -7.53 6.65 12.80
N LEU A 270 -6.56 7.16 13.56
CA LEU A 270 -6.12 8.54 13.39
C LEU A 270 -5.48 8.75 11.99
N ARG A 271 -5.91 9.84 11.35
CA ARG A 271 -5.35 10.28 10.06
C ARG A 271 -4.11 11.14 10.28
N LEU A 272 -3.12 10.94 9.46
CA LEU A 272 -1.91 11.78 9.44
C LEU A 272 -1.41 11.94 8.01
N ARG A 273 -0.65 12.96 7.75
CA ARG A 273 -0.08 13.22 6.42
C ARG A 273 1.38 13.63 6.48
N LEU A 274 2.07 13.57 5.37
CA LEU A 274 3.29 14.33 5.18
C LEU A 274 2.93 15.81 4.96
N ASP A 275 3.66 16.72 5.61
CA ASP A 275 3.49 18.17 5.43
C ASP A 275 3.49 18.53 3.94
N PRO A 276 2.42 19.17 3.40
CA PRO A 276 2.34 19.54 1.99
C PRO A 276 3.34 20.63 1.57
N ALA A 277 4.06 21.22 2.52
CA ALA A 277 5.14 22.17 2.22
C ALA A 277 6.49 21.48 1.90
N VAL A 278 6.61 20.17 2.15
CA VAL A 278 7.81 19.41 1.78
C VAL A 278 7.88 19.26 0.26
N ASP A 279 8.97 19.76 -0.34
CA ASP A 279 9.25 19.51 -1.76
C ASP A 279 9.82 18.10 -1.95
N VAL A 280 8.93 17.16 -2.29
CA VAL A 280 9.28 15.74 -2.47
C VAL A 280 10.27 15.54 -3.62
N ASP A 281 10.27 16.41 -4.61
CA ASP A 281 11.15 16.26 -5.78
C ASP A 281 12.60 16.55 -5.44
N GLN A 282 12.85 17.44 -4.47
CA GLN A 282 14.19 17.76 -3.97
C GLN A 282 14.76 16.69 -3.02
N LEU A 283 13.92 15.79 -2.50
CA LEU A 283 14.39 14.75 -1.60
C LEU A 283 15.18 13.67 -2.34
N LYS A 284 16.28 13.23 -1.73
CA LYS A 284 17.08 12.09 -2.23
C LYS A 284 16.47 10.77 -1.76
N LEU A 285 15.28 10.45 -2.27
CA LEU A 285 14.53 9.24 -1.93
C LEU A 285 14.58 8.23 -3.07
N HIS A 286 14.40 6.96 -2.72
CA HIS A 286 14.10 5.92 -3.69
C HIS A 286 12.81 6.28 -4.46
N PRO A 287 12.67 5.97 -5.78
CA PRO A 287 11.46 6.30 -6.55
C PRO A 287 10.16 5.83 -5.88
N VAL A 288 10.12 4.61 -5.35
CA VAL A 288 8.98 4.09 -4.58
C VAL A 288 8.67 4.98 -3.37
N ALA A 289 9.69 5.40 -2.62
CA ALA A 289 9.48 6.29 -1.47
C ALA A 289 8.96 7.68 -1.88
N LYS A 290 9.37 8.20 -3.04
CA LYS A 290 8.81 9.45 -3.60
C LYS A 290 7.32 9.30 -3.94
N THR A 291 6.93 8.18 -4.54
CA THR A 291 5.53 7.87 -4.83
C THR A 291 4.70 7.82 -3.55
N ILE A 292 5.20 7.14 -2.52
CA ILE A 292 4.56 7.08 -1.19
C ILE A 292 4.49 8.48 -0.56
N ALA A 293 5.55 9.30 -0.66
CA ALA A 293 5.56 10.64 -0.10
C ALA A 293 4.52 11.58 -0.74
N ARG A 294 4.34 11.50 -2.05
CA ARG A 294 3.29 12.28 -2.75
C ARG A 294 1.90 11.87 -2.30
N ALA A 295 1.61 10.57 -2.24
CA ALA A 295 0.33 10.08 -1.73
C ALA A 295 0.11 10.48 -0.26
N ALA A 296 1.17 10.42 0.56
CA ALA A 296 1.13 10.84 1.95
C ALA A 296 0.82 12.33 2.13
N GLN A 297 1.16 13.19 1.17
CA GLN A 297 0.78 14.60 1.18
C GLN A 297 -0.68 14.83 0.79
N ILE A 298 -1.21 14.00 -0.11
CA ILE A 298 -2.52 14.18 -0.74
C ILE A 298 -3.62 13.44 0.05
N TYR A 299 -3.42 12.16 0.29
CA TYR A 299 -4.39 11.27 0.95
C TYR A 299 -3.99 10.96 2.39
N GLY A 300 -2.69 11.08 2.73
CA GLY A 300 -2.16 10.77 4.05
C GLY A 300 -2.06 9.28 4.34
N PHE A 301 -1.88 9.01 5.62
CA PHE A 301 -1.92 7.68 6.20
C PHE A 301 -3.12 7.55 7.15
N VAL A 302 -3.54 6.33 7.43
CA VAL A 302 -4.46 5.99 8.51
C VAL A 302 -3.84 4.90 9.38
N VAL A 303 -3.86 5.10 10.70
CA VAL A 303 -3.38 4.08 11.64
C VAL A 303 -4.40 2.96 11.70
N TRP A 304 -4.05 1.79 11.19
CA TRP A 304 -5.03 0.71 10.99
C TRP A 304 -4.79 -0.57 11.77
N ASP A 305 -3.61 -0.70 12.37
CA ASP A 305 -3.22 -1.94 13.03
C ASP A 305 -2.03 -1.72 13.98
N LYS A 306 -1.76 -2.71 14.82
CA LYS A 306 -0.49 -2.85 15.54
C LYS A 306 0.41 -3.87 14.88
N ALA A 307 1.71 -3.66 15.04
CA ALA A 307 2.74 -4.57 14.51
C ALA A 307 3.98 -4.57 15.42
N GLY A 308 4.92 -5.48 15.19
CA GLY A 308 6.20 -5.50 15.89
C GLY A 308 7.17 -4.39 15.47
N ALA A 309 6.87 -3.68 14.39
CA ALA A 309 7.59 -2.51 13.88
C ALA A 309 6.61 -1.56 13.21
N ILE A 310 6.94 -0.26 13.15
CA ILE A 310 6.16 0.65 12.29
C ILE A 310 6.29 0.16 10.85
N SER A 311 5.16 -0.02 10.16
CA SER A 311 5.18 -0.59 8.83
C SER A 311 4.05 -0.10 7.93
N LEU A 312 4.36 -0.03 6.63
CA LEU A 312 3.41 0.03 5.52
C LEU A 312 3.32 -1.36 4.89
N ARG A 313 2.23 -1.64 4.21
CA ARG A 313 2.03 -2.92 3.52
C ARG A 313 1.93 -2.70 2.02
N LEU A 314 2.73 -3.45 1.26
CA LEU A 314 2.57 -3.60 -0.18
C LEU A 314 1.72 -4.83 -0.45
N GLU A 315 1.05 -4.88 -1.60
CA GLU A 315 0.37 -6.08 -2.06
C GLU A 315 1.35 -7.27 -2.10
N ASN A 316 0.93 -8.41 -1.55
CA ASN A 316 1.80 -9.59 -1.53
C ASN A 316 2.07 -10.10 -2.96
N PRO A 317 3.31 -10.41 -3.33
CA PRO A 317 3.64 -10.90 -4.67
C PRO A 317 2.88 -12.18 -5.06
N LYS A 318 2.32 -12.92 -4.12
CA LYS A 318 1.46 -14.09 -4.38
C LYS A 318 0.21 -13.75 -5.20
N SER A 319 -0.24 -12.49 -5.18
CA SER A 319 -1.27 -12.03 -6.14
C SER A 319 -0.88 -12.29 -7.59
N ALA A 320 0.41 -12.24 -7.91
CA ALA A 320 0.97 -12.49 -9.22
C ALA A 320 1.58 -13.90 -9.33
N THR A 321 2.46 -14.28 -8.38
CA THR A 321 3.27 -15.51 -8.49
C THR A 321 2.44 -16.77 -8.39
N ALA A 322 1.34 -16.78 -7.64
CA ALA A 322 0.40 -17.91 -7.61
C ALA A 322 -0.27 -18.19 -8.98
N ARG A 323 -0.24 -17.20 -9.88
CA ARG A 323 -0.71 -17.32 -11.27
C ARG A 323 0.43 -17.55 -12.27
N GLY A 324 1.64 -17.84 -11.79
CA GLY A 324 2.83 -18.02 -12.63
C GLY A 324 3.41 -16.72 -13.21
N GLN A 325 2.99 -15.55 -12.69
CA GLN A 325 3.57 -14.27 -13.07
C GLN A 325 4.82 -13.99 -12.21
N PRO A 326 5.79 -13.21 -12.72
CA PRO A 326 6.98 -12.87 -11.94
C PRO A 326 6.63 -11.99 -10.73
N ASP A 327 7.45 -12.09 -9.67
CA ASP A 327 7.43 -11.14 -8.56
C ASP A 327 7.74 -9.72 -9.08
N PRO A 328 6.86 -8.72 -8.87
CA PRO A 328 7.05 -7.37 -9.38
C PRO A 328 8.12 -6.57 -8.63
N TYR A 329 8.44 -6.91 -7.40
CA TYR A 329 9.26 -6.07 -6.53
C TYR A 329 10.75 -6.01 -6.86
N PRO A 330 11.42 -7.06 -7.34
CA PRO A 330 12.81 -6.94 -7.77
C PRO A 330 13.04 -5.82 -8.79
N ALA A 331 12.15 -5.68 -9.76
CA ALA A 331 12.22 -4.61 -10.76
C ALA A 331 11.93 -3.22 -10.18
N LEU A 332 10.97 -3.13 -9.25
CA LEU A 332 10.59 -1.87 -8.60
C LEU A 332 11.65 -1.38 -7.61
N PHE A 333 12.26 -2.28 -6.87
CA PHE A 333 13.23 -1.96 -5.82
C PHE A 333 14.65 -1.77 -6.33
N LYS A 334 14.97 -2.23 -7.54
CA LYS A 334 16.27 -2.05 -8.19
C LYS A 334 17.46 -2.45 -7.30
N GLY A 335 17.33 -3.58 -6.61
CA GLY A 335 18.34 -4.09 -5.70
C GLY A 335 18.36 -3.48 -4.29
N THR A 336 17.48 -2.51 -4.01
CA THR A 336 17.33 -1.98 -2.65
C THR A 336 16.44 -2.92 -1.83
N GLY A 337 16.88 -3.29 -0.63
CA GLY A 337 16.05 -4.10 0.26
C GLY A 337 14.80 -3.37 0.73
N ALA A 338 13.68 -4.07 0.91
CA ALA A 338 12.39 -3.48 1.31
C ALA A 338 12.49 -2.60 2.58
N SER A 339 13.30 -3.01 3.57
CA SER A 339 13.54 -2.23 4.80
C SER A 339 14.30 -0.92 4.58
N ALA A 340 14.97 -0.75 3.44
CA ALA A 340 15.76 0.44 3.12
C ALA A 340 15.05 1.40 2.14
N ILE A 341 13.95 1.00 1.53
CA ILE A 341 13.21 1.82 0.55
C ILE A 341 12.79 3.17 1.14
N LEU A 342 12.37 3.19 2.40
CA LEU A 342 11.92 4.41 3.09
C LEU A 342 13.04 5.15 3.84
N ASN A 343 14.30 4.81 3.60
CA ASN A 343 15.42 5.55 4.16
C ASN A 343 15.41 7.01 3.64
N GLY A 344 15.58 7.96 4.54
CA GLY A 344 15.52 9.38 4.22
C GLY A 344 14.12 9.97 4.08
N PHE A 345 13.07 9.17 4.22
CA PHE A 345 11.70 9.71 4.26
C PHE A 345 11.55 10.67 5.45
N PRO A 346 10.97 11.88 5.24
CA PRO A 346 10.94 12.93 6.27
C PRO A 346 9.83 12.69 7.32
N TRP A 347 9.99 11.67 8.13
CA TRP A 347 9.03 11.28 9.18
C TRP A 347 8.86 12.34 10.27
N ASP A 348 9.82 13.23 10.44
CA ASP A 348 9.79 14.40 11.32
C ASP A 348 8.86 15.51 10.80
N ARG A 349 8.44 15.42 9.54
CA ARG A 349 7.52 16.37 8.89
C ARG A 349 6.09 15.83 8.79
N LEU A 350 5.75 14.84 9.59
CA LEU A 350 4.36 14.37 9.69
C LEU A 350 3.47 15.41 10.37
N GLN A 351 2.20 15.42 10.00
CA GLN A 351 1.14 16.23 10.57
C GLN A 351 -0.04 15.33 10.91
N PHE A 352 -0.49 15.35 12.16
CA PHE A 352 -1.63 14.56 12.61
C PHE A 352 -2.90 15.39 12.56
N MET A 353 -3.96 14.81 12.00
CA MET A 353 -5.27 15.42 11.90
C MET A 353 -5.99 15.33 13.25
N PRO A 354 -7.02 16.18 13.52
CA PRO A 354 -7.86 16.01 14.69
C PRO A 354 -8.50 14.62 14.76
N LEU A 355 -8.89 14.19 15.96
CA LEU A 355 -9.70 12.98 16.11
C LEU A 355 -10.95 13.07 15.23
N ASP A 356 -11.35 11.95 14.68
CA ASP A 356 -12.53 11.82 13.83
C ASP A 356 -12.50 12.73 12.56
N TYR A 357 -11.30 13.10 12.08
CA TYR A 357 -11.16 13.93 10.89
C TYR A 357 -11.82 13.30 9.67
N GLY A 358 -12.77 14.03 9.06
CA GLY A 358 -13.52 13.58 7.87
C GLY A 358 -14.71 12.67 8.20
N LYS A 359 -15.03 12.46 9.45
CA LYS A 359 -16.27 11.76 9.85
C LYS A 359 -17.49 12.50 9.35
N PRO A 360 -18.43 11.82 8.64
CA PRO A 360 -19.67 12.40 8.14
C PRO A 360 -20.55 13.00 9.24
#